data_94611fc72569f1ed5a56e827616cea9d
#
_entry.id   94611fc72569f1ed5a56e827616cea9d
#
_cell.length_a   1.000
_cell.length_b   1.000
_cell.length_c   1.000
_cell.angle_alpha   90.00
_cell.angle_beta   90.00
_cell.angle_gamma   90.00
#
_symmetry.space_group_name_H-M   'P 1'
#
loop_
_entity.id
_entity.type
_entity.pdbx_description
1 polymer ?
#
loop_
_entity_poly.entity_id
_entity_poly.type
_entity_poly.pdbx_seq_one_letter_code
_entity_poly.pdbx_strand_id
1 'polypeptide(L)'
;AVISNGSAVLGLGNIGALASKPVMEGKAVLFKKFADIDGIDLELDTNDTDEFINAVKLMSPSFGGINLEDIKAPECFIIEDKLKELMDIPVFHDDQHGTAIVSAAGLINSTHISGKKMADIKLVVNGAGAASIACVELAIDMGVQAKNITLCDSKGVIYKGRSEGMNQWKSKYALDTKNRTLEEVMVGADAFLGLSVAGAVTKEMVKSMAKNPIIFAMANPTPEINPDEVHSVRDDAIVATGRSDYPNQV
;
A
#
# COMPACT_ATOMS: atom_id res chain seq x y z
N ALA A 1 21.31 -0.57 3.85
CA ALA A 1 20.96 -1.99 3.67
C ALA A 1 19.53 -2.14 3.20
N VAL A 2 19.24 -3.22 2.46
CA VAL A 2 17.88 -3.74 2.20
C VAL A 2 17.68 -4.92 3.14
N ILE A 3 16.75 -4.85 4.07
CA ILE A 3 16.59 -5.87 5.12
C ILE A 3 15.19 -6.47 5.10
N SER A 4 15.11 -7.79 5.09
CA SER A 4 13.87 -8.56 5.06
C SER A 4 13.97 -9.84 5.90
N ASN A 5 12.82 -10.40 6.27
CA ASN A 5 12.70 -11.79 6.69
C ASN A 5 11.83 -12.63 5.73
N GLY A 6 11.43 -12.04 4.61
CA GLY A 6 10.67 -12.71 3.57
C GLY A 6 9.26 -13.14 4.00
N SER A 7 8.68 -12.47 5.00
CA SER A 7 7.37 -12.87 5.56
C SER A 7 6.17 -12.35 4.77
N ALA A 8 6.37 -11.41 3.83
CA ALA A 8 5.29 -10.83 3.01
C ALA A 8 5.76 -10.44 1.61
N VAL A 9 6.45 -11.34 0.91
CA VAL A 9 6.97 -11.07 -0.44
C VAL A 9 5.82 -10.91 -1.43
N LEU A 10 5.84 -9.80 -2.18
CA LEU A 10 4.77 -9.42 -3.09
C LEU A 10 4.47 -10.54 -4.11
N GLY A 11 3.21 -10.99 -4.15
CA GLY A 11 2.74 -12.07 -5.02
C GLY A 11 3.11 -13.49 -4.59
N LEU A 12 4.02 -13.66 -3.60
CA LEU A 12 4.51 -14.96 -3.13
C LEU A 12 4.15 -15.24 -1.65
N GLY A 13 3.88 -14.19 -0.87
CA GLY A 13 3.53 -14.31 0.54
C GLY A 13 4.75 -14.63 1.44
N ASN A 14 4.54 -15.44 2.47
CA ASN A 14 5.60 -15.83 3.39
C ASN A 14 6.45 -16.98 2.81
N ILE A 15 7.56 -16.63 2.18
CA ILE A 15 8.51 -17.60 1.61
C ILE A 15 9.78 -17.74 2.46
N GLY A 16 9.92 -16.92 3.50
CA GLY A 16 11.07 -16.94 4.42
C GLY A 16 12.33 -16.24 3.88
N ALA A 17 13.29 -16.08 4.77
CA ALA A 17 14.51 -15.32 4.50
C ALA A 17 15.29 -15.84 3.28
N LEU A 18 15.60 -17.13 3.24
CA LEU A 18 16.44 -17.70 2.17
C LEU A 18 15.80 -17.55 0.77
N ALA A 19 14.49 -17.82 0.65
CA ALA A 19 13.83 -17.76 -0.64
C ALA A 19 13.53 -16.31 -1.10
N SER A 20 13.54 -15.34 -0.19
CA SER A 20 13.37 -13.91 -0.53
C SER A 20 14.65 -13.26 -1.08
N LYS A 21 15.83 -13.88 -0.91
CA LYS A 21 17.12 -13.34 -1.34
C LYS A 21 17.13 -12.79 -2.77
N PRO A 22 16.66 -13.49 -3.81
CA PRO A 22 16.69 -12.95 -5.18
C PRO A 22 15.90 -11.65 -5.34
N VAL A 23 14.82 -11.48 -4.56
CA VAL A 23 13.98 -10.27 -4.56
C VAL A 23 14.75 -9.11 -3.94
N MET A 24 15.41 -9.35 -2.79
CA MET A 24 16.19 -8.33 -2.08
C MET A 24 17.44 -7.90 -2.84
N GLU A 25 18.15 -8.83 -3.49
CA GLU A 25 19.22 -8.51 -4.44
C GLU A 25 18.71 -7.62 -5.59
N GLY A 26 17.55 -7.97 -6.14
CA GLY A 26 16.87 -7.15 -7.16
C GLY A 26 16.60 -5.72 -6.66
N LYS A 27 16.13 -5.57 -5.42
CA LYS A 27 15.89 -4.25 -4.80
C LYS A 27 17.21 -3.46 -4.64
N ALA A 28 18.29 -4.09 -4.19
CA ALA A 28 19.59 -3.45 -4.10
C ALA A 28 20.11 -2.97 -5.47
N VAL A 29 19.90 -3.78 -6.52
CA VAL A 29 20.22 -3.38 -7.91
C VAL A 29 19.40 -2.18 -8.36
N LEU A 30 18.11 -2.08 -8.00
CA LEU A 30 17.29 -0.91 -8.32
C LEU A 30 17.78 0.35 -7.62
N PHE A 31 18.17 0.27 -6.35
CA PHE A 31 18.81 1.39 -5.64
C PHE A 31 20.06 1.88 -6.37
N LYS A 32 20.93 0.95 -6.82
CA LYS A 32 22.12 1.32 -7.60
C LYS A 32 21.74 1.96 -8.93
N LYS A 33 20.84 1.33 -9.67
CA LYS A 33 20.47 1.75 -11.02
C LYS A 33 19.81 3.12 -11.06
N PHE A 34 18.88 3.41 -10.15
CA PHE A 34 18.05 4.60 -10.21
C PHE A 34 18.51 5.74 -9.31
N ALA A 35 19.25 5.44 -8.24
CA ALA A 35 19.67 6.44 -7.27
C ALA A 35 21.19 6.50 -7.05
N ASP A 36 21.96 5.62 -7.71
CA ASP A 36 23.42 5.45 -7.52
C ASP A 36 23.82 5.16 -6.07
N ILE A 37 22.91 4.48 -5.33
CA ILE A 37 23.14 4.05 -3.94
C ILE A 37 23.68 2.63 -3.95
N ASP A 38 24.78 2.39 -3.25
CA ASP A 38 25.31 1.05 -3.04
C ASP A 38 24.48 0.32 -1.99
N GLY A 39 23.66 -0.63 -2.45
CA GLY A 39 22.77 -1.43 -1.61
C GLY A 39 23.39 -2.80 -1.28
N ILE A 40 23.20 -3.23 -0.05
CA ILE A 40 23.51 -4.59 0.43
C ILE A 40 22.23 -5.18 0.98
N ASP A 41 21.82 -6.33 0.46
CA ASP A 41 20.66 -7.06 0.95
C ASP A 41 21.06 -8.03 2.08
N LEU A 42 20.22 -8.08 3.09
CA LEU A 42 20.41 -8.88 4.31
C LEU A 42 19.09 -9.55 4.69
N GLU A 43 19.05 -10.86 4.60
CA GLU A 43 17.90 -11.67 4.95
C GLU A 43 18.08 -12.22 6.36
N LEU A 44 17.18 -11.85 7.28
CA LEU A 44 17.23 -12.29 8.67
C LEU A 44 16.26 -13.46 8.87
N ASP A 45 16.81 -14.64 9.20
CA ASP A 45 16.00 -15.86 9.40
C ASP A 45 15.40 -15.88 10.82
N THR A 46 14.51 -14.94 11.07
CA THR A 46 13.74 -14.88 12.31
C THR A 46 12.34 -14.33 12.07
N ASN A 47 11.37 -14.84 12.84
CA ASN A 47 10.01 -14.27 12.94
C ASN A 47 9.81 -13.53 14.27
N ASP A 48 10.83 -13.51 15.13
CA ASP A 48 10.81 -12.76 16.37
C ASP A 48 11.15 -11.30 16.12
N THR A 49 10.24 -10.41 16.50
CA THR A 49 10.36 -8.97 16.25
C THR A 49 11.54 -8.35 17.02
N ASP A 50 11.79 -8.78 18.24
CA ASP A 50 12.85 -8.23 19.09
C ASP A 50 14.23 -8.71 18.60
N GLU A 51 14.35 -9.97 18.18
CA GLU A 51 15.57 -10.49 17.53
C GLU A 51 15.87 -9.72 16.25
N PHE A 52 14.86 -9.49 15.40
CA PHE A 52 15.00 -8.72 14.17
C PHE A 52 15.51 -7.31 14.45
N ILE A 53 14.85 -6.58 15.35
CA ILE A 53 15.22 -5.22 15.74
C ILE A 53 16.65 -5.18 16.28
N ASN A 54 17.00 -6.10 17.15
CA ASN A 54 18.34 -6.15 17.73
C ASN A 54 19.43 -6.42 16.69
N ALA A 55 19.18 -7.33 15.75
CA ALA A 55 20.12 -7.63 14.66
C ALA A 55 20.37 -6.39 13.79
N VAL A 56 19.31 -5.70 13.36
CA VAL A 56 19.41 -4.48 12.53
C VAL A 56 20.14 -3.37 13.29
N LYS A 57 19.80 -3.14 14.56
CA LYS A 57 20.47 -2.16 15.41
C LYS A 57 21.97 -2.39 15.51
N LEU A 58 22.39 -3.63 15.72
CA LEU A 58 23.83 -3.96 15.86
C LEU A 58 24.62 -3.75 14.56
N MET A 59 23.97 -3.83 13.41
CA MET A 59 24.59 -3.60 12.09
C MET A 59 24.59 -2.13 11.67
N SER A 60 23.86 -1.26 12.36
CA SER A 60 23.66 0.15 11.97
C SER A 60 24.96 0.93 11.69
N PRO A 61 26.07 0.74 12.44
CA PRO A 61 27.32 1.47 12.16
C PRO A 61 27.91 1.24 10.77
N SER A 62 27.48 0.19 10.07
CA SER A 62 27.99 -0.16 8.73
C SER A 62 27.20 0.51 7.60
N PHE A 63 26.07 1.19 7.89
CA PHE A 63 25.16 1.68 6.87
C PHE A 63 24.78 3.16 7.06
N GLY A 64 24.52 3.84 5.95
CA GLY A 64 23.98 5.20 5.94
C GLY A 64 22.46 5.27 5.99
N GLY A 65 21.76 4.13 5.82
CA GLY A 65 20.31 4.03 5.90
C GLY A 65 19.82 2.59 5.76
N ILE A 66 18.60 2.34 6.20
CA ILE A 66 17.95 1.02 6.17
C ILE A 66 16.66 1.11 5.35
N ASN A 67 16.51 0.26 4.35
CA ASN A 67 15.26 -0.06 3.70
C ASN A 67 14.75 -1.39 4.21
N LEU A 68 13.63 -1.38 4.91
CA LEU A 68 12.89 -2.58 5.30
C LEU A 68 11.99 -2.99 4.13
N GLU A 69 11.97 -4.27 3.78
CA GLU A 69 11.25 -4.80 2.62
C GLU A 69 10.55 -6.11 2.95
N ASP A 70 9.33 -6.29 2.43
CA ASP A 70 8.58 -7.56 2.47
C ASP A 70 8.41 -8.16 3.88
N ILE A 71 8.18 -7.32 4.86
CA ILE A 71 7.89 -7.70 6.25
C ILE A 71 6.39 -7.59 6.49
N LYS A 72 5.77 -8.66 6.96
CA LYS A 72 4.32 -8.72 7.16
C LYS A 72 3.83 -7.74 8.24
N ALA A 73 2.60 -7.29 8.08
CA ALA A 73 1.87 -6.57 9.13
C ALA A 73 1.26 -7.59 10.14
N PRO A 74 1.21 -7.26 11.45
CA PRO A 74 1.51 -5.95 12.05
C PRO A 74 2.98 -5.75 12.44
N GLU A 75 3.84 -6.77 12.32
CA GLU A 75 5.23 -6.74 12.79
C GLU A 75 6.03 -5.62 12.13
N CYS A 76 5.80 -5.34 10.84
CA CYS A 76 6.50 -4.28 10.11
C CYS A 76 6.34 -2.89 10.75
N PHE A 77 5.17 -2.57 11.31
CA PHE A 77 4.94 -1.29 12.01
C PHE A 77 5.79 -1.20 13.27
N ILE A 78 5.81 -2.27 14.07
CA ILE A 78 6.56 -2.32 15.33
C ILE A 78 8.06 -2.22 15.06
N ILE A 79 8.54 -2.97 14.06
CA ILE A 79 9.98 -3.00 13.67
C ILE A 79 10.40 -1.61 13.22
N GLU A 80 9.66 -0.99 12.30
CA GLU A 80 10.03 0.32 11.77
C GLU A 80 10.04 1.38 12.85
N ASP A 81 8.97 1.48 13.65
CA ASP A 81 8.85 2.47 14.72
C ASP A 81 10.01 2.34 15.73
N LYS A 82 10.30 1.10 16.16
CA LYS A 82 11.39 0.86 17.10
C LYS A 82 12.76 1.16 16.53
N LEU A 83 13.02 0.81 15.28
CA LEU A 83 14.31 1.11 14.65
C LEU A 83 14.49 2.62 14.45
N LYS A 84 13.45 3.37 14.11
CA LYS A 84 13.49 4.85 14.04
C LYS A 84 13.82 5.49 15.40
N GLU A 85 13.36 4.89 16.51
CA GLU A 85 13.69 5.36 17.86
C GLU A 85 15.13 5.03 18.26
N LEU A 86 15.68 3.90 17.79
CA LEU A 86 16.95 3.34 18.27
C LEU A 86 18.16 3.69 17.39
N MET A 87 17.94 4.23 16.20
CA MET A 87 19.01 4.46 15.22
C MET A 87 19.08 5.92 14.81
N ASP A 88 20.29 6.42 14.63
CA ASP A 88 20.58 7.78 14.16
C ASP A 88 20.68 7.90 12.63
N ILE A 89 20.35 6.83 11.90
CA ILE A 89 20.31 6.79 10.44
C ILE A 89 18.87 6.61 9.96
N PRO A 90 18.52 7.05 8.73
CA PRO A 90 17.19 6.85 8.18
C PRO A 90 16.77 5.38 8.15
N VAL A 91 15.56 5.11 8.62
CA VAL A 91 14.87 3.81 8.50
C VAL A 91 13.57 4.01 7.73
N PHE A 92 13.39 3.23 6.68
CA PHE A 92 12.27 3.36 5.74
C PHE A 92 11.72 1.97 5.41
N HIS A 93 10.41 1.81 5.48
CA HIS A 93 9.73 0.58 5.04
C HIS A 93 9.03 0.85 3.70
N ASP A 94 9.56 0.28 2.62
CA ASP A 94 9.11 0.62 1.27
C ASP A 94 7.66 0.21 0.99
N ASP A 95 7.26 -0.98 1.43
CA ASP A 95 5.85 -1.44 1.24
C ASP A 95 4.83 -0.51 1.89
N GLN A 96 5.22 0.22 2.93
CA GLN A 96 4.37 1.24 3.54
C GLN A 96 4.52 2.57 2.81
N HIS A 97 5.69 3.17 2.92
CA HIS A 97 5.91 4.57 2.57
C HIS A 97 6.20 4.79 1.08
N GLY A 98 6.88 3.84 0.42
CA GLY A 98 7.11 3.90 -1.02
C GLY A 98 5.79 3.85 -1.78
N THR A 99 4.95 2.87 -1.46
CA THR A 99 3.60 2.73 -2.03
C THR A 99 2.75 3.97 -1.75
N ALA A 100 2.81 4.51 -0.52
CA ALA A 100 2.06 5.73 -0.17
C ALA A 100 2.52 6.94 -0.98
N ILE A 101 3.83 7.15 -1.14
CA ILE A 101 4.40 8.28 -1.89
C ILE A 101 3.97 8.25 -3.36
N VAL A 102 4.09 7.11 -4.03
CA VAL A 102 3.73 7.01 -5.46
C VAL A 102 2.22 7.13 -5.66
N SER A 103 1.42 6.52 -4.78
CA SER A 103 -0.04 6.66 -4.79
C SER A 103 -0.49 8.10 -4.57
N ALA A 104 0.16 8.80 -3.64
CA ALA A 104 -0.10 10.21 -3.36
C ALA A 104 0.22 11.10 -4.57
N ALA A 105 1.37 10.90 -5.22
CA ALA A 105 1.73 11.63 -6.43
C ALA A 105 0.72 11.39 -7.55
N GLY A 106 0.30 10.14 -7.75
CA GLY A 106 -0.75 9.78 -8.70
C GLY A 106 -2.08 10.44 -8.37
N LEU A 107 -2.47 10.47 -7.09
CA LEU A 107 -3.73 11.06 -6.64
C LEU A 107 -3.76 12.58 -6.82
N ILE A 108 -2.65 13.28 -6.54
CA ILE A 108 -2.50 14.73 -6.81
C ILE A 108 -2.73 15.01 -8.29
N ASN A 109 -2.05 14.29 -9.18
CA ASN A 109 -2.18 14.50 -10.63
C ASN A 109 -3.59 14.15 -11.11
N SER A 110 -4.15 13.04 -10.66
CA SER A 110 -5.47 12.60 -11.10
C SER A 110 -6.59 13.53 -10.62
N THR A 111 -6.50 14.07 -9.41
CA THR A 111 -7.48 15.07 -8.92
C THR A 111 -7.37 16.38 -9.71
N HIS A 112 -6.15 16.79 -10.07
CA HIS A 112 -5.95 17.95 -10.93
C HIS A 112 -6.57 17.76 -12.32
N ILE A 113 -6.30 16.63 -12.98
CA ILE A 113 -6.81 16.30 -14.32
C ILE A 113 -8.35 16.18 -14.31
N SER A 114 -8.92 15.51 -13.30
CA SER A 114 -10.37 15.31 -13.18
C SER A 114 -11.13 16.54 -12.69
N GLY A 115 -10.42 17.61 -12.28
CA GLY A 115 -11.02 18.81 -11.70
C GLY A 115 -11.60 18.62 -10.30
N LYS A 116 -11.23 17.54 -9.61
CA LYS A 116 -11.70 17.25 -8.25
C LYS A 116 -10.83 17.95 -7.21
N LYS A 117 -11.43 18.36 -6.09
CA LYS A 117 -10.69 18.89 -4.96
C LYS A 117 -10.32 17.76 -4.00
N MET A 118 -9.05 17.67 -3.63
CA MET A 118 -8.54 16.63 -2.72
C MET A 118 -9.39 16.49 -1.44
N ALA A 119 -9.79 17.60 -0.84
CA ALA A 119 -10.59 17.61 0.38
C ALA A 119 -12.00 17.02 0.24
N ASP A 120 -12.54 17.01 -0.97
CA ASP A 120 -13.95 16.62 -1.21
C ASP A 120 -14.10 15.21 -1.77
N ILE A 121 -12.99 14.57 -2.23
CA ILE A 121 -13.07 13.23 -2.82
C ILE A 121 -13.55 12.19 -1.81
N LYS A 122 -14.39 11.27 -2.28
CA LYS A 122 -14.73 10.04 -1.58
C LYS A 122 -13.76 8.96 -2.04
N LEU A 123 -12.87 8.56 -1.15
CA LEU A 123 -11.81 7.59 -1.40
C LEU A 123 -12.17 6.23 -0.82
N VAL A 124 -12.16 5.20 -1.65
CA VAL A 124 -12.28 3.80 -1.23
C VAL A 124 -10.92 3.14 -1.34
N VAL A 125 -10.45 2.54 -0.25
CA VAL A 125 -9.18 1.79 -0.21
C VAL A 125 -9.51 0.32 0.06
N ASN A 126 -9.17 -0.56 -0.87
CA ASN A 126 -9.40 -1.99 -0.75
C ASN A 126 -8.09 -2.74 -0.50
N GLY A 127 -8.02 -3.39 0.63
CA GLY A 127 -6.85 -3.88 1.33
C GLY A 127 -6.70 -3.11 2.64
N ALA A 128 -6.25 -3.75 3.71
CA ALA A 128 -6.02 -3.10 5.01
C ALA A 128 -4.70 -3.59 5.64
N GLY A 129 -3.71 -3.81 4.79
CA GLY A 129 -2.33 -4.12 5.15
C GLY A 129 -1.48 -2.87 5.35
N ALA A 130 -0.17 -3.07 5.42
CA ALA A 130 0.81 -2.01 5.68
C ALA A 130 0.71 -0.86 4.66
N ALA A 131 0.71 -1.17 3.37
CA ALA A 131 0.61 -0.19 2.29
C ALA A 131 -0.67 0.65 2.38
N SER A 132 -1.81 0.00 2.63
CA SER A 132 -3.10 0.68 2.70
C SER A 132 -3.18 1.67 3.85
N ILE A 133 -2.68 1.28 5.03
CA ILE A 133 -2.64 2.16 6.21
C ILE A 133 -1.78 3.40 5.90
N ALA A 134 -0.59 3.22 5.35
CA ALA A 134 0.30 4.32 4.99
C ALA A 134 -0.30 5.23 3.90
N CYS A 135 -0.96 4.65 2.88
CA CYS A 135 -1.67 5.42 1.85
C CYS A 135 -2.81 6.27 2.45
N VAL A 136 -3.57 5.71 3.38
CA VAL A 136 -4.66 6.45 4.07
C VAL A 136 -4.09 7.59 4.90
N GLU A 137 -3.02 7.36 5.65
CA GLU A 137 -2.36 8.40 6.47
C GLU A 137 -1.87 9.55 5.59
N LEU A 138 -1.12 9.24 4.55
CA LEU A 138 -0.60 10.27 3.65
C LEU A 138 -1.73 11.00 2.90
N ALA A 139 -2.80 10.31 2.49
CA ALA A 139 -3.97 10.95 1.87
C ALA A 139 -4.64 11.97 2.82
N ILE A 140 -4.73 11.64 4.11
CA ILE A 140 -5.26 12.57 5.14
C ILE A 140 -4.32 13.78 5.30
N ASP A 141 -3.02 13.57 5.37
CA ASP A 141 -2.02 14.64 5.48
C ASP A 141 -2.05 15.58 4.26
N MET A 142 -2.37 15.05 3.07
CA MET A 142 -2.58 15.85 1.86
C MET A 142 -3.94 16.56 1.80
N GLY A 143 -4.80 16.36 2.78
CA GLY A 143 -6.05 17.09 2.93
C GLY A 143 -7.32 16.30 2.56
N VAL A 144 -7.25 15.01 2.25
CA VAL A 144 -8.46 14.19 2.13
C VAL A 144 -9.11 14.06 3.50
N GLN A 145 -10.39 14.40 3.61
CA GLN A 145 -11.07 14.33 4.90
C GLN A 145 -11.24 12.87 5.34
N ALA A 146 -10.80 12.52 6.54
CA ALA A 146 -10.85 11.15 7.07
C ALA A 146 -12.26 10.53 7.01
N LYS A 147 -13.32 11.34 7.18
CA LYS A 147 -14.72 10.89 7.05
C LYS A 147 -15.12 10.46 5.64
N ASN A 148 -14.35 10.86 4.63
CA ASN A 148 -14.57 10.54 3.22
C ASN A 148 -13.73 9.34 2.76
N ILE A 149 -12.91 8.75 3.63
CA ILE A 149 -12.08 7.58 3.31
C ILE A 149 -12.75 6.34 3.87
N THR A 150 -13.05 5.37 3.02
CA THR A 150 -13.58 4.07 3.43
C THR A 150 -12.53 3.00 3.19
N LEU A 151 -12.09 2.33 4.25
CA LEU A 151 -11.14 1.23 4.20
C LEU A 151 -11.90 -0.11 4.21
N CYS A 152 -11.51 -1.02 3.32
CA CYS A 152 -12.05 -2.38 3.21
C CYS A 152 -10.95 -3.42 3.36
N ASP A 153 -11.30 -4.61 3.82
CA ASP A 153 -10.46 -5.81 3.77
C ASP A 153 -11.25 -7.03 3.27
N SER A 154 -10.68 -8.22 3.36
CA SER A 154 -11.33 -9.47 2.93
C SER A 154 -12.67 -9.79 3.62
N LYS A 155 -13.00 -9.09 4.70
CA LYS A 155 -14.26 -9.19 5.44
C LYS A 155 -15.23 -8.03 5.14
N GLY A 156 -14.88 -7.17 4.18
CA GLY A 156 -15.65 -6.00 3.78
C GLY A 156 -15.21 -4.71 4.47
N VAL A 157 -16.15 -3.79 4.63
CA VAL A 157 -15.90 -2.45 5.17
C VAL A 157 -15.39 -2.49 6.61
N ILE A 158 -14.41 -1.64 6.91
CA ILE A 158 -13.93 -1.40 8.28
C ILE A 158 -14.81 -0.32 8.92
N TYR A 159 -15.71 -0.74 9.80
CA TYR A 159 -16.71 0.12 10.44
C TYR A 159 -16.61 0.07 11.97
N LYS A 160 -17.10 1.12 12.64
CA LYS A 160 -17.15 1.20 14.10
C LYS A 160 -18.00 0.08 14.69
N GLY A 161 -17.44 -0.65 15.65
CA GLY A 161 -18.08 -1.79 16.29
C GLY A 161 -17.87 -3.14 15.60
N ARG A 162 -17.15 -3.20 14.48
CA ARG A 162 -16.66 -4.45 13.89
C ARG A 162 -15.60 -5.07 14.80
N SER A 163 -15.73 -6.38 15.07
CA SER A 163 -14.77 -7.13 15.90
C SER A 163 -13.90 -8.08 15.06
N GLU A 164 -14.46 -8.65 14.00
CA GLU A 164 -13.76 -9.63 13.17
C GLU A 164 -12.63 -9.02 12.35
N GLY A 165 -11.42 -9.57 12.46
CA GLY A 165 -10.25 -9.19 11.67
C GLY A 165 -9.72 -7.77 11.97
N MET A 166 -10.06 -7.22 13.14
CA MET A 166 -9.63 -5.88 13.57
C MET A 166 -8.31 -5.94 14.34
N ASN A 167 -7.57 -4.83 14.27
CA ASN A 167 -6.41 -4.52 15.08
C ASN A 167 -6.37 -3.02 15.35
N GLN A 168 -5.37 -2.56 16.12
CA GLN A 168 -5.27 -1.13 16.51
C GLN A 168 -5.13 -0.18 15.32
N TRP A 169 -4.38 -0.57 14.27
CA TRP A 169 -4.18 0.26 13.07
C TRP A 169 -5.46 0.39 12.24
N LYS A 170 -6.16 -0.72 11.98
CA LYS A 170 -7.45 -0.69 11.28
C LYS A 170 -8.50 0.09 12.06
N SER A 171 -8.53 -0.07 13.39
CA SER A 171 -9.53 0.57 14.26
C SER A 171 -9.48 2.10 14.21
N LYS A 172 -8.30 2.68 13.96
CA LYS A 172 -8.10 4.12 13.78
C LYS A 172 -8.95 4.70 12.63
N TYR A 173 -9.20 3.89 11.58
CA TYR A 173 -9.90 4.31 10.36
C TYR A 173 -11.33 3.72 10.25
N ALA A 174 -11.86 3.13 11.32
CA ALA A 174 -13.20 2.59 11.32
C ALA A 174 -14.26 3.71 11.23
N LEU A 175 -15.07 3.69 10.18
CA LEU A 175 -16.12 4.68 9.96
C LEU A 175 -17.43 4.31 10.66
N ASP A 176 -18.20 5.33 11.02
CA ASP A 176 -19.60 5.15 11.41
C ASP A 176 -20.45 5.08 10.13
N THR A 177 -20.71 3.87 9.67
CA THR A 177 -21.44 3.60 8.41
C THR A 177 -22.27 2.32 8.50
N LYS A 178 -23.34 2.27 7.69
CA LYS A 178 -24.16 1.06 7.52
C LYS A 178 -23.65 0.15 6.41
N ASN A 179 -22.75 0.63 5.55
CA ASN A 179 -22.18 -0.16 4.47
C ASN A 179 -21.30 -1.29 5.02
N ARG A 180 -21.32 -2.45 4.36
CA ARG A 180 -20.60 -3.66 4.77
C ARG A 180 -19.73 -4.24 3.68
N THR A 181 -20.02 -3.96 2.41
CA THR A 181 -19.32 -4.55 1.26
C THR A 181 -18.58 -3.50 0.45
N LEU A 182 -17.58 -3.94 -0.33
CA LEU A 182 -16.87 -3.08 -1.28
C LEU A 182 -17.83 -2.48 -2.31
N GLU A 183 -18.77 -3.29 -2.81
CA GLU A 183 -19.75 -2.87 -3.81
C GLU A 183 -20.59 -1.67 -3.31
N GLU A 184 -21.06 -1.72 -2.06
CA GLU A 184 -21.87 -0.63 -1.47
C GLU A 184 -21.08 0.68 -1.38
N VAL A 185 -19.79 0.64 -1.04
CA VAL A 185 -18.98 1.85 -0.86
C VAL A 185 -18.42 2.41 -2.17
N MET A 186 -18.35 1.58 -3.23
CA MET A 186 -17.99 2.03 -4.57
C MET A 186 -19.05 2.94 -5.20
N VAL A 187 -20.31 2.86 -4.75
CA VAL A 187 -21.39 3.73 -5.25
C VAL A 187 -21.09 5.21 -4.98
N GLY A 188 -20.87 5.96 -6.04
CA GLY A 188 -20.56 7.39 -5.96
C GLY A 188 -19.16 7.71 -5.40
N ALA A 189 -18.25 6.72 -5.34
CA ALA A 189 -16.86 6.95 -4.98
C ALA A 189 -16.14 7.75 -6.08
N ASP A 190 -15.31 8.71 -5.69
CA ASP A 190 -14.49 9.51 -6.61
C ASP A 190 -13.17 8.83 -6.96
N ALA A 191 -12.59 8.11 -6.00
CA ALA A 191 -11.32 7.43 -6.16
C ALA A 191 -11.34 6.04 -5.50
N PHE A 192 -10.65 5.10 -6.12
CA PHE A 192 -10.40 3.75 -5.64
C PHE A 192 -8.89 3.48 -5.62
N LEU A 193 -8.37 3.04 -4.48
CA LEU A 193 -7.02 2.50 -4.33
C LEU A 193 -7.10 1.00 -4.01
N GLY A 194 -6.70 0.18 -4.97
CA GLY A 194 -6.63 -1.27 -4.85
C GLY A 194 -5.25 -1.70 -4.36
N LEU A 195 -5.20 -2.31 -3.18
CA LEU A 195 -4.01 -2.87 -2.53
C LEU A 195 -4.36 -4.26 -1.99
N SER A 196 -5.04 -5.06 -2.81
CA SER A 196 -5.70 -6.29 -2.39
C SER A 196 -5.36 -7.48 -3.30
N VAL A 197 -6.35 -8.00 -4.00
CA VAL A 197 -6.21 -9.20 -4.83
C VAL A 197 -6.85 -9.00 -6.20
N ALA A 198 -6.38 -9.78 -7.17
CA ALA A 198 -6.90 -9.81 -8.53
C ALA A 198 -8.42 -9.99 -8.58
N GLY A 199 -9.08 -9.23 -9.46
CA GLY A 199 -10.51 -9.39 -9.74
C GLY A 199 -11.45 -8.94 -8.61
N ALA A 200 -10.96 -8.19 -7.61
CA ALA A 200 -11.78 -7.70 -6.51
C ALA A 200 -12.82 -6.64 -6.94
N VAL A 201 -12.63 -5.99 -8.08
CA VAL A 201 -13.51 -4.95 -8.62
C VAL A 201 -14.20 -5.43 -9.88
N THR A 202 -15.52 -5.24 -9.94
CA THR A 202 -16.34 -5.58 -11.10
C THR A 202 -16.63 -4.37 -11.99
N LYS A 203 -17.03 -4.61 -13.23
CA LYS A 203 -17.47 -3.55 -14.15
C LYS A 203 -18.68 -2.77 -13.61
N GLU A 204 -19.56 -3.43 -12.89
CA GLU A 204 -20.73 -2.84 -12.24
C GLU A 204 -20.34 -1.87 -11.15
N MET A 205 -19.34 -2.23 -10.31
CA MET A 205 -18.76 -1.31 -9.33
C MET A 205 -18.18 -0.07 -10.01
N VAL A 206 -17.42 -0.23 -11.08
CA VAL A 206 -16.85 0.88 -11.84
C VAL A 206 -17.96 1.80 -12.41
N LYS A 207 -19.02 1.24 -12.97
CA LYS A 207 -20.17 2.03 -13.47
C LYS A 207 -20.86 2.84 -12.36
N SER A 208 -20.86 2.32 -11.13
CA SER A 208 -21.52 2.97 -9.98
C SER A 208 -20.73 4.15 -9.39
N MET A 209 -19.44 4.30 -9.74
CA MET A 209 -18.60 5.39 -9.26
C MET A 209 -19.06 6.77 -9.75
N ALA A 210 -18.57 7.81 -9.12
CA ALA A 210 -18.83 9.20 -9.51
C ALA A 210 -18.29 9.49 -10.93
N LYS A 211 -18.64 10.65 -11.48
CA LYS A 211 -18.11 11.14 -12.78
C LYS A 211 -16.61 11.35 -12.69
N ASN A 212 -15.88 11.04 -13.78
CA ASN A 212 -14.42 11.11 -13.87
C ASN A 212 -13.74 10.36 -12.70
N PRO A 213 -14.00 9.05 -12.53
CA PRO A 213 -13.45 8.30 -11.41
C PRO A 213 -11.95 8.08 -11.58
N ILE A 214 -11.24 8.03 -10.45
CA ILE A 214 -9.82 7.70 -10.37
C ILE A 214 -9.73 6.26 -9.86
N ILE A 215 -9.05 5.38 -10.60
CA ILE A 215 -8.96 3.95 -10.28
C ILE A 215 -7.50 3.52 -10.32
N PHE A 216 -6.91 3.28 -9.16
CA PHE A 216 -5.57 2.72 -9.01
C PHE A 216 -5.71 1.25 -8.59
N ALA A 217 -5.61 0.34 -9.55
CA ALA A 217 -5.72 -1.10 -9.36
C ALA A 217 -4.31 -1.69 -9.26
N MET A 218 -3.73 -1.69 -8.05
CA MET A 218 -2.31 -1.90 -7.81
C MET A 218 -1.95 -3.33 -7.38
N ALA A 219 -2.90 -4.25 -7.30
CA ALA A 219 -2.61 -5.65 -7.00
C ALA A 219 -1.67 -6.26 -8.05
N ASN A 220 -0.72 -7.07 -7.62
CA ASN A 220 0.26 -7.75 -8.45
C ASN A 220 0.19 -9.28 -8.26
N PRO A 221 0.42 -10.09 -9.32
CA PRO A 221 0.73 -9.72 -10.71
C PRO A 221 -0.48 -9.29 -11.54
N THR A 222 -1.70 -9.54 -11.06
CA THR A 222 -2.95 -9.19 -11.77
C THR A 222 -3.70 -8.14 -10.96
N PRO A 223 -4.10 -7.00 -11.58
CA PRO A 223 -4.80 -5.93 -10.88
C PRO A 223 -6.21 -6.33 -10.42
N GLU A 224 -6.80 -5.56 -9.50
CA GLU A 224 -8.18 -5.73 -9.03
C GLU A 224 -9.22 -5.68 -10.16
N ILE A 225 -8.92 -4.91 -11.20
CA ILE A 225 -9.62 -4.87 -12.49
C ILE A 225 -8.64 -4.43 -13.57
N ASN A 226 -8.73 -5.03 -14.77
CA ASN A 226 -7.88 -4.63 -15.87
C ASN A 226 -8.31 -3.27 -16.44
N PRO A 227 -7.35 -2.42 -16.88
CA PRO A 227 -7.67 -1.13 -17.53
C PRO A 227 -8.63 -1.27 -18.72
N ASP A 228 -8.47 -2.28 -19.55
CA ASP A 228 -9.36 -2.53 -20.71
C ASP A 228 -10.80 -2.82 -20.27
N GLU A 229 -10.97 -3.51 -19.13
CA GLU A 229 -12.31 -3.77 -18.58
C GLU A 229 -12.96 -2.48 -18.07
N VAL A 230 -12.18 -1.59 -17.44
CA VAL A 230 -12.66 -0.25 -17.03
C VAL A 230 -13.08 0.55 -18.25
N HIS A 231 -12.21 0.66 -19.27
CA HIS A 231 -12.48 1.44 -20.48
C HIS A 231 -13.61 0.84 -21.33
N SER A 232 -13.89 -0.47 -21.20
CA SER A 232 -15.07 -1.09 -21.87
C SER A 232 -16.42 -0.57 -21.34
N VAL A 233 -16.44 0.07 -20.18
CA VAL A 233 -17.68 0.54 -19.49
C VAL A 233 -17.66 2.02 -19.11
N ARG A 234 -16.48 2.67 -19.11
CA ARG A 234 -16.27 4.08 -18.77
C ARG A 234 -15.15 4.67 -19.64
N ASP A 235 -15.41 5.76 -20.32
CA ASP A 235 -14.44 6.54 -21.11
C ASP A 235 -13.86 7.75 -20.36
N ASP A 236 -14.46 8.10 -19.23
CA ASP A 236 -14.08 9.23 -18.38
C ASP A 236 -13.18 8.83 -17.20
N ALA A 237 -12.79 7.54 -17.07
CA ALA A 237 -12.00 7.05 -15.96
C ALA A 237 -10.49 7.31 -16.16
N ILE A 238 -9.81 7.76 -15.09
CA ILE A 238 -8.35 7.76 -14.99
C ILE A 238 -7.94 6.44 -14.33
N VAL A 239 -7.21 5.60 -15.05
CA VAL A 239 -6.81 4.27 -14.58
C VAL A 239 -5.30 4.16 -14.51
N ALA A 240 -4.79 3.64 -13.39
CA ALA A 240 -3.39 3.25 -13.23
C ALA A 240 -3.29 1.87 -12.55
N THR A 241 -2.16 1.22 -12.75
CA THR A 241 -1.84 -0.08 -12.16
C THR A 241 -0.49 -0.05 -11.44
N GLY A 242 -0.18 -1.06 -10.63
CA GLY A 242 1.16 -1.25 -10.04
C GLY A 242 2.19 -1.86 -10.99
N ARG A 243 1.95 -1.84 -12.31
CA ARG A 243 2.76 -2.53 -13.32
C ARG A 243 3.29 -1.57 -14.36
N SER A 244 4.58 -1.74 -14.71
CA SER A 244 5.27 -0.91 -15.71
C SER A 244 4.91 -1.21 -17.17
N ASP A 245 4.17 -2.29 -17.43
CA ASP A 245 3.71 -2.68 -18.77
C ASP A 245 2.34 -2.08 -19.16
N TYR A 246 1.74 -1.30 -18.27
CA TYR A 246 0.55 -0.49 -18.56
C TYR A 246 0.92 0.99 -18.76
N PRO A 247 0.08 1.77 -19.49
CA PRO A 247 0.38 3.18 -19.80
C PRO A 247 0.56 4.08 -18.59
N ASN A 248 -0.21 3.83 -17.52
CA ASN A 248 -0.09 4.55 -16.23
C ASN A 248 0.32 3.58 -15.14
N GLN A 249 1.44 3.89 -14.50
CA GLN A 249 1.97 3.14 -13.38
C GLN A 249 1.94 3.99 -12.09
N VAL A 250 1.54 3.37 -10.99
CA VAL A 250 1.62 3.90 -9.63
C VAL A 250 2.43 2.97 -8.75
#